data_c43cc21c658431c2160247e2326377dd
#
_entry.id   c43cc21c658431c2160247e2326377dd
#
_cell.length_a   1.000
_cell.length_b   1.000
_cell.length_c   1.000
_cell.angle_alpha   90.00
_cell.angle_beta   90.00
_cell.angle_gamma   90.00
#
_symmetry.space_group_name_H-M   'P 1'
#
loop_
_entity.id
_entity.type
_entity.pdbx_description
1 polymer ?
#
loop_
_entity_poly.entity_id
_entity_poly.type
_entity_poly.pdbx_seq_one_letter_code
_entity_poly.pdbx_strand_id
1 'polypeptide(L)'
;MTWQKILGLKALENSGNHVSINLGNGKVVFITKQNGKLYGINAICSHLKCVLGNVVGDGKRVRCPCHNAEFELETGKMVKPPFIAPQTPMEKYTLETYNLREEGNFIEIEE
;
A
#
# COMPACT_ATOMS: atom_id res chain seq x y z
N MET A 1 -12.39 4.90 17.46
CA MET A 1 -11.79 4.16 16.35
C MET A 1 -12.24 2.73 16.35
N THR A 2 -12.65 2.23 15.21
CA THR A 2 -13.20 0.90 15.05
C THR A 2 -12.33 0.05 14.13
N TRP A 3 -12.25 -1.23 14.44
CA TRP A 3 -11.61 -2.20 13.57
C TRP A 3 -12.66 -2.85 12.69
N GLN A 4 -12.41 -2.90 11.39
CA GLN A 4 -13.32 -3.45 10.41
C GLN A 4 -12.64 -4.57 9.64
N LYS A 5 -13.30 -5.72 9.52
CA LYS A 5 -12.82 -6.83 8.70
C LYS A 5 -12.90 -6.45 7.24
N ILE A 6 -11.80 -6.60 6.51
CA ILE A 6 -11.73 -6.22 5.11
C ILE A 6 -11.30 -7.35 4.18
N LEU A 7 -10.65 -8.39 4.70
CA LEU A 7 -10.08 -9.43 3.87
C LEU A 7 -9.79 -10.69 4.68
N GLY A 8 -10.03 -11.86 4.09
CA GLY A 8 -9.56 -13.11 4.66
C GLY A 8 -8.07 -13.28 4.48
N LEU A 9 -7.39 -13.83 5.50
CA LEU A 9 -5.95 -14.04 5.44
C LEU A 9 -5.55 -14.97 4.29
N LYS A 10 -6.34 -16.00 4.03
CA LYS A 10 -6.10 -16.92 2.91
C LYS A 10 -6.20 -16.22 1.55
N ALA A 11 -7.11 -15.28 1.41
CA ALA A 11 -7.25 -14.53 0.17
C ALA A 11 -5.98 -13.71 -0.10
N LEU A 12 -5.39 -13.13 0.93
CA LEU A 12 -4.12 -12.41 0.79
C LEU A 12 -2.99 -13.37 0.39
N GLU A 13 -2.88 -14.52 1.05
CA GLU A 13 -1.87 -15.51 0.73
C GLU A 13 -2.01 -16.03 -0.71
N ASN A 14 -3.24 -16.29 -1.14
CA ASN A 14 -3.52 -16.79 -2.48
C ASN A 14 -3.24 -15.76 -3.58
N SER A 15 -3.19 -14.49 -3.25
CA SER A 15 -2.88 -13.41 -4.20
C SER A 15 -1.40 -13.05 -4.23
N GLY A 16 -0.54 -13.81 -3.58
CA GLY A 16 0.90 -13.55 -3.53
C GLY A 16 1.30 -12.57 -2.45
N ASN A 17 0.53 -12.49 -1.39
CA ASN A 17 0.76 -11.62 -0.22
C ASN A 17 0.62 -10.13 -0.52
N HIS A 18 -0.11 -9.76 -1.58
CA HIS A 18 -0.44 -8.36 -1.85
C HIS A 18 -1.78 -8.26 -2.59
N VAL A 19 -2.54 -7.24 -2.28
CA VAL A 19 -3.86 -7.01 -2.89
C VAL A 19 -4.28 -5.57 -2.66
N SER A 20 -5.06 -5.02 -3.59
CA SER A 20 -5.69 -3.70 -3.41
C SER A 20 -7.17 -3.90 -3.13
N ILE A 21 -7.67 -3.24 -2.08
CA ILE A 21 -9.04 -3.35 -1.63
C ILE A 21 -9.72 -1.99 -1.72
N ASN A 22 -10.87 -1.94 -2.40
CA ASN A 22 -11.71 -0.74 -2.42
C ASN A 22 -12.62 -0.76 -1.19
N LEU A 23 -12.49 0.23 -0.34
CA LEU A 23 -13.28 0.32 0.90
C LEU A 23 -14.71 0.86 0.69
N GLY A 24 -15.05 1.25 -0.54
CA GLY A 24 -16.41 1.72 -0.85
C GLY A 24 -16.67 3.19 -0.55
N ASN A 25 -15.70 3.91 -0.02
CA ASN A 25 -15.83 5.33 0.33
C ASN A 25 -14.85 6.22 -0.46
N GLY A 26 -14.46 5.76 -1.64
CA GLY A 26 -13.47 6.44 -2.46
C GLY A 26 -12.03 6.12 -2.08
N LYS A 27 -11.82 5.29 -1.07
CA LYS A 27 -10.49 4.88 -0.64
C LYS A 27 -10.16 3.49 -1.15
N VAL A 28 -8.96 3.33 -1.70
CA VAL A 28 -8.42 2.04 -2.13
C VAL A 28 -7.13 1.81 -1.35
N VAL A 29 -7.05 0.69 -0.66
CA VAL A 29 -5.91 0.37 0.20
C VAL A 29 -5.12 -0.78 -0.41
N PHE A 30 -3.82 -0.58 -0.58
CA PHE A 30 -2.89 -1.64 -0.95
C PHE A 30 -2.43 -2.34 0.33
N ILE A 31 -2.70 -3.63 0.41
CA ILE A 31 -2.38 -4.45 1.58
C ILE A 31 -1.32 -5.45 1.17
N THR A 32 -0.25 -5.56 1.95
CA THR A 32 0.77 -6.57 1.72
C THR A 32 1.30 -7.11 3.03
N LYS A 33 1.70 -8.37 3.03
CA LYS A 33 2.36 -8.99 4.17
C LYS A 33 3.80 -9.30 3.76
N GLN A 34 4.75 -8.66 4.41
CA GLN A 34 6.18 -8.81 4.13
C GLN A 34 6.92 -9.08 5.43
N ASN A 35 7.73 -10.15 5.43
CA ASN A 35 8.54 -10.52 6.60
C ASN A 35 7.70 -10.67 7.88
N GLY A 36 6.47 -11.20 7.74
CA GLY A 36 5.56 -11.42 8.85
C GLY A 36 4.81 -10.19 9.32
N LYS A 37 4.97 -9.04 8.67
CA LYS A 37 4.31 -7.80 9.04
C LYS A 37 3.32 -7.35 7.97
N LEU A 38 2.15 -6.87 8.41
CA LEU A 38 1.14 -6.30 7.52
C LEU A 38 1.38 -4.81 7.31
N TYR A 39 1.25 -4.39 6.06
CA TYR A 39 1.31 -2.98 5.68
C TYR A 39 0.06 -2.61 4.89
N GLY A 40 -0.51 -1.46 5.21
CA GLY A 40 -1.59 -0.86 4.45
C GLY A 40 -1.23 0.55 4.05
N ILE A 41 -1.35 0.86 2.76
CA ILE A 41 -1.01 2.15 2.20
C ILE A 41 -2.04 2.51 1.13
N ASN A 42 -2.28 3.80 0.92
CA ASN A 42 -3.17 4.23 -0.15
C ASN A 42 -2.69 3.62 -1.47
N ALA A 43 -3.55 2.85 -2.12
CA ALA A 43 -3.20 2.13 -3.35
C ALA A 43 -3.07 3.03 -4.56
N ILE A 44 -3.62 4.24 -4.51
CA ILE A 44 -3.60 5.17 -5.64
C ILE A 44 -2.34 6.01 -5.55
N CYS A 45 -1.50 5.91 -6.59
CA CYS A 45 -0.28 6.71 -6.65
C CYS A 45 -0.62 8.21 -6.65
N SER A 46 -0.05 8.96 -5.71
CA SER A 46 -0.29 10.39 -5.57
C SER A 46 0.19 11.19 -6.78
N HIS A 47 1.08 10.63 -7.57
CA HIS A 47 1.67 11.26 -8.73
C HIS A 47 0.72 11.24 -9.96
N LEU A 48 0.21 10.06 -10.34
CA LEU A 48 -0.63 9.91 -11.54
C LEU A 48 -1.91 9.13 -11.31
N LYS A 49 -2.25 8.84 -10.08
CA LYS A 49 -3.45 8.06 -9.73
C LYS A 49 -3.45 6.65 -10.32
N CYS A 50 -2.28 6.09 -10.60
CA CYS A 50 -2.16 4.68 -10.96
C CYS A 50 -2.23 3.83 -9.71
N VAL A 51 -2.74 2.61 -9.85
CA VAL A 51 -2.82 1.69 -8.73
C VAL A 51 -1.44 1.07 -8.49
N LEU A 52 -0.97 1.08 -7.25
CA LEU A 52 0.29 0.45 -6.87
C LEU A 52 0.20 -1.06 -7.05
N GLY A 53 1.30 -1.69 -7.45
CA GLY A 53 1.24 -3.11 -7.75
C GLY A 53 2.45 -3.94 -7.41
N ASN A 54 3.64 -3.37 -7.30
CA ASN A 54 4.87 -4.14 -7.16
C ASN A 54 5.60 -3.79 -5.86
N VAL A 55 5.78 -4.81 -5.00
CA VAL A 55 6.62 -4.67 -3.82
C VAL A 55 8.09 -4.88 -4.23
N VAL A 56 8.95 -3.96 -3.82
CA VAL A 56 10.38 -3.97 -4.15
C VAL A 56 11.22 -3.68 -2.90
N GLY A 57 12.55 -3.73 -3.04
CA GLY A 57 13.45 -3.37 -1.94
C GLY A 57 13.33 -4.29 -0.74
N ASP A 58 13.35 -5.60 -0.95
CA ASP A 58 13.25 -6.61 0.10
C ASP A 58 11.95 -6.52 0.90
N GLY A 59 10.87 -6.11 0.24
CA GLY A 59 9.57 -6.00 0.87
C GLY A 59 9.36 -4.71 1.64
N LYS A 60 10.19 -3.71 1.44
CA LYS A 60 10.10 -2.44 2.18
C LYS A 60 9.45 -1.30 1.40
N ARG A 61 9.39 -1.42 0.09
CA ARG A 61 8.87 -0.36 -0.79
C ARG A 61 7.87 -0.93 -1.77
N VAL A 62 6.98 -0.05 -2.26
CA VAL A 62 6.03 -0.39 -3.32
C VAL A 62 6.28 0.55 -4.50
N ARG A 63 6.24 -0.01 -5.70
CA ARG A 63 6.50 0.73 -6.94
C ARG A 63 5.20 0.99 -7.69
N CYS A 64 5.04 2.23 -8.15
CA CYS A 64 3.98 2.58 -9.08
C CYS A 64 4.34 2.08 -10.48
N PRO A 65 3.51 1.29 -11.16
CA PRO A 65 3.86 0.73 -12.46
C PRO A 65 3.88 1.77 -13.58
N CYS A 66 3.29 2.95 -13.39
CA CYS A 66 3.21 3.94 -14.45
C CYS A 66 4.55 4.59 -14.75
N HIS A 67 5.23 5.12 -13.76
CA HIS A 67 6.50 5.83 -13.96
C HIS A 67 7.57 5.43 -12.94
N ASN A 68 7.41 4.27 -12.31
CA ASN A 68 8.38 3.69 -11.39
C ASN A 68 8.68 4.53 -10.13
N ALA A 69 7.78 5.42 -9.73
CA ALA A 69 7.89 6.06 -8.43
C ALA A 69 7.79 5.01 -7.34
N GLU A 70 8.56 5.15 -6.27
CA GLU A 70 8.57 4.20 -5.16
C GLU A 70 8.23 4.89 -3.86
N PHE A 71 7.47 4.18 -3.03
CA PHE A 71 7.00 4.66 -1.73
C PHE A 71 7.39 3.66 -0.66
N GLU A 72 7.77 4.17 0.50
CA GLU A 72 8.07 3.32 1.65
C GLU A 72 6.77 2.79 2.27
N LEU A 73 6.68 1.47 2.45
CA LEU A 73 5.46 0.85 2.98
C LEU A 73 5.15 1.27 4.41
N GLU A 74 6.17 1.50 5.21
CA GLU A 74 5.99 1.81 6.63
C GLU A 74 5.47 3.25 6.85
N THR A 75 5.94 4.20 6.07
CA THR A 75 5.64 5.63 6.28
C THR A 75 4.79 6.24 5.19
N GLY A 76 4.70 5.61 4.02
CA GLY A 76 4.03 6.18 2.85
C GLY A 76 4.84 7.22 2.11
N LYS A 77 6.05 7.51 2.57
CA LYS A 77 6.88 8.54 1.94
C LYS A 77 7.39 8.10 0.57
N MET A 78 7.33 9.02 -0.40
CA MET A 78 7.97 8.78 -1.69
C MET A 78 9.48 8.78 -1.49
N VAL A 79 10.15 7.70 -1.90
CA VAL A 79 11.60 7.53 -1.74
C VAL A 79 12.31 7.48 -3.07
N LYS A 80 11.58 7.40 -4.17
CA LYS A 80 12.11 7.49 -5.52
C LYS A 80 11.13 8.24 -6.39
N PRO A 81 11.54 9.33 -7.07
CA PRO A 81 10.63 10.10 -7.91
C PRO A 81 10.30 9.33 -9.19
N PRO A 82 9.19 9.70 -9.88
CA PRO A 82 8.91 9.12 -11.19
C PRO A 82 10.05 9.44 -12.17
N PHE A 83 10.35 8.50 -13.05
CA PHE A 83 11.50 8.67 -13.96
C PHE A 83 11.30 9.82 -14.95
N ILE A 84 10.06 10.18 -15.28
CA ILE A 84 9.75 11.30 -16.16
C ILE A 84 9.85 12.67 -15.47
N ALA A 85 9.92 12.69 -14.13
CA ALA A 85 10.00 13.91 -13.34
C ALA A 85 10.94 13.72 -12.16
N PRO A 86 12.25 13.57 -12.44
CA PRO A 86 13.21 13.24 -11.37
C PRO A 86 13.40 14.35 -10.33
N GLN A 87 12.90 15.56 -10.61
CA GLN A 87 12.98 16.69 -9.67
C GLN A 87 11.69 16.87 -8.86
N THR A 88 10.80 15.88 -8.89
CA THR A 88 9.57 15.90 -8.11
C THR A 88 9.87 16.11 -6.62
N PRO A 89 9.20 17.06 -5.95
CA PRO A 89 9.38 17.26 -4.50
C PRO A 89 8.71 16.12 -3.75
N MET A 90 9.49 15.10 -3.42
CA MET A 90 8.98 13.84 -2.87
C MET A 90 8.16 14.00 -1.60
N GLU A 91 8.48 14.97 -0.76
CA GLU A 91 7.78 15.20 0.49
C GLU A 91 6.31 15.62 0.31
N LYS A 92 5.94 16.08 -0.88
CA LYS A 92 4.56 16.46 -1.20
C LYS A 92 3.69 15.30 -1.65
N TYR A 93 4.28 14.13 -1.85
CA TYR A 93 3.58 12.98 -2.40
C TYR A 93 3.53 11.81 -1.43
N THR A 94 3.59 12.08 -0.13
CA THR A 94 3.44 11.06 0.90
C THR A 94 2.04 10.45 0.80
N LEU A 95 1.98 9.12 0.79
CA LEU A 95 0.72 8.38 0.78
C LEU A 95 0.26 8.11 2.21
N GLU A 96 -1.06 8.11 2.39
CA GLU A 96 -1.65 7.74 3.68
C GLU A 96 -1.38 6.27 3.98
N THR A 97 -1.01 5.97 5.22
CA THR A 97 -0.85 4.59 5.69
C THR A 97 -2.00 4.24 6.62
N TYR A 98 -2.26 2.94 6.75
CA TYR A 98 -3.37 2.42 7.56
C TYR A 98 -2.85 1.40 8.55
N ASN A 99 -3.44 1.37 9.74
CA ASN A 99 -3.14 0.35 10.73
C ASN A 99 -3.93 -0.91 10.43
N LEU A 100 -3.23 -2.01 10.28
CA LEU A 100 -3.82 -3.32 10.01
C LEU A 100 -3.46 -4.28 11.13
N ARG A 101 -4.33 -5.26 11.35
CA ARG A 101 -4.03 -6.36 12.28
C ARG A 101 -4.62 -7.68 11.77
N GLU A 102 -4.06 -8.79 12.22
CA GLU A 102 -4.65 -10.09 12.02
C GLU A 102 -5.51 -10.43 13.25
N GLU A 103 -6.76 -10.79 12.99
CA GLU A 103 -7.68 -11.21 14.05
C GLU A 103 -8.39 -12.48 13.59
N GLY A 104 -8.03 -13.62 14.21
CA GLY A 104 -8.46 -14.92 13.72
C GLY A 104 -7.91 -15.16 12.32
N ASN A 105 -8.79 -15.46 11.36
CA ASN A 105 -8.40 -15.69 9.97
C ASN A 105 -8.67 -14.48 9.08
N PHE A 106 -8.79 -13.30 9.66
CA PHE A 106 -9.13 -12.09 8.93
C PHE A 106 -8.13 -10.98 9.17
N ILE A 107 -8.04 -10.09 8.19
CA ILE A 107 -7.30 -8.85 8.32
C ILE A 107 -8.32 -7.75 8.61
N GLU A 108 -8.01 -6.94 9.62
CA GLU A 108 -8.85 -5.80 10.00
C GLU A 108 -8.08 -4.51 9.81
N ILE A 109 -8.82 -3.46 9.45
CA ILE A 109 -8.29 -2.11 9.32
C ILE A 109 -8.90 -1.22 10.39
N GLU A 110 -8.07 -0.34 10.94
CA GLU A 110 -8.53 0.68 11.88
C GLU A 110 -9.00 1.91 11.11
N GLU A 111 -10.23 2.33 11.39
CA GLU A 111 -10.80 3.54 10.79
C GLU A 111 -11.29 4.54 11.82
#